data_94c52d9f686293763af303837fdaa2f4
#
_entry.id   94c52d9f686293763af303837fdaa2f4
#
_cell.length_a   1.000
_cell.length_b   1.000
_cell.length_c   1.000
_cell.angle_alpha   90.00
_cell.angle_beta   90.00
_cell.angle_gamma   90.00
#
_symmetry.space_group_name_H-M   'P 1'
#
loop_
_entity.id
_entity.type
_entity.pdbx_description
1 polymer ?
#
loop_
_entity_poly.entity_id
_entity_poly.type
_entity_poly.pdbx_seq_one_letter_code
_entity_poly.pdbx_strand_id
1 'polypeptide(L)'
;EKLGYERSFTIYDDDDQQRVIKAVLKELDIDEKFLPPKAVSADISDAKNRLLSPDEWLQKRGGDYRSQKTHDVMTRYEQRLRAANALDFDDLLVKTLQLFVEHPPVLEYYQGRFQYVHVDEYQDTNYAQYQLVRLITRESRNLCVVGDDDQSIYGWRGADIRNILDFE
;
A
#
# COMPACT_ATOMS: atom_id res chain seq x y z
N GLU A 1 13.78 -9.25 7.49
CA GLU A 1 13.93 -10.31 8.51
C GLU A 1 12.99 -10.05 9.71
N LYS A 2 12.88 -8.82 10.23
CA LYS A 2 12.03 -8.48 11.39
C LYS A 2 10.53 -8.76 11.15
N LEU A 3 10.06 -8.58 9.91
CA LEU A 3 8.71 -8.92 9.48
C LEU A 3 8.60 -10.35 8.90
N GLY A 4 9.66 -11.17 9.09
CA GLY A 4 9.71 -12.57 8.65
C GLY A 4 9.90 -12.75 7.14
N TYR A 5 10.39 -11.76 6.41
CA TYR A 5 10.88 -11.90 5.04
C TYR A 5 12.39 -12.17 5.05
N GLU A 6 12.86 -12.95 4.07
CA GLU A 6 14.29 -13.13 3.85
C GLU A 6 14.86 -11.90 3.11
N ARG A 7 16.17 -11.67 3.21
CA ARG A 7 16.85 -10.56 2.51
C ARG A 7 16.76 -10.66 0.99
N SER A 8 16.62 -11.88 0.49
CA SER A 8 16.51 -12.23 -0.93
C SER A 8 15.07 -12.17 -1.45
N PHE A 9 14.18 -11.39 -0.82
CA PHE A 9 12.81 -11.29 -1.30
C PHE A 9 12.75 -10.75 -2.73
N THR A 10 11.77 -11.23 -3.49
CA THR A 10 11.54 -10.80 -4.87
C THR A 10 10.49 -9.69 -4.90
N ILE A 11 10.69 -8.69 -5.76
CA ILE A 11 9.67 -7.67 -6.01
C ILE A 11 8.89 -8.08 -7.26
N TYR A 12 7.58 -8.24 -7.11
CA TYR A 12 6.67 -8.57 -8.20
C TYR A 12 6.20 -7.29 -8.90
N ASP A 13 6.33 -7.27 -10.21
CA ASP A 13 5.78 -6.22 -11.05
C ASP A 13 4.29 -6.45 -11.37
N ASP A 14 3.69 -5.58 -12.19
CA ASP A 14 2.27 -5.66 -12.55
C ASP A 14 1.93 -6.97 -13.26
N ASP A 15 2.82 -7.50 -14.10
CA ASP A 15 2.61 -8.74 -14.82
C ASP A 15 2.67 -9.94 -13.87
N ASP A 16 3.59 -9.94 -12.92
CA ASP A 16 3.69 -10.95 -11.88
C ASP A 16 2.45 -10.94 -10.98
N GLN A 17 2.01 -9.74 -10.56
CA GLN A 17 0.77 -9.58 -9.80
C GLN A 17 -0.43 -10.17 -10.55
N GLN A 18 -0.58 -9.83 -11.83
CA GLN A 18 -1.69 -10.35 -12.66
C GLN A 18 -1.65 -11.87 -12.77
N ARG A 19 -0.46 -12.48 -12.90
CA ARG A 19 -0.29 -13.95 -12.92
C ARG A 19 -0.74 -14.58 -11.61
N VAL A 20 -0.35 -14.01 -10.48
CA VAL A 20 -0.76 -14.50 -9.16
C VAL A 20 -2.26 -14.38 -8.98
N ILE A 21 -2.85 -13.23 -9.31
CA ILE A 21 -4.30 -13.00 -9.20
C ILE A 21 -5.07 -14.01 -10.05
N LYS A 22 -4.69 -14.22 -11.32
CA LYS A 22 -5.33 -15.24 -12.18
C LYS A 22 -5.22 -16.65 -11.60
N ALA A 23 -4.06 -17.00 -11.07
CA ALA A 23 -3.87 -18.30 -10.43
C ALA A 23 -4.75 -18.47 -9.18
N VAL A 24 -4.94 -17.39 -8.39
CA VAL A 24 -5.84 -17.38 -7.23
C VAL A 24 -7.30 -17.49 -7.66
N LEU A 25 -7.74 -16.73 -8.67
CA LEU A 25 -9.10 -16.82 -9.21
C LEU A 25 -9.43 -18.25 -9.65
N LYS A 26 -8.51 -18.89 -10.37
CA LYS A 26 -8.66 -20.29 -10.79
C LYS A 26 -8.72 -21.26 -9.59
N GLU A 27 -7.90 -21.05 -8.56
CA GLU A 27 -7.90 -21.88 -7.34
C GLU A 27 -9.24 -21.77 -6.58
N LEU A 28 -9.82 -20.58 -6.55
CA LEU A 28 -11.09 -20.30 -5.85
C LEU A 28 -12.33 -20.55 -6.74
N ASP A 29 -12.14 -21.08 -7.94
CA ASP A 29 -13.21 -21.31 -8.94
C ASP A 29 -14.06 -20.05 -9.21
N ILE A 30 -13.37 -18.92 -9.38
CA ILE A 30 -14.00 -17.62 -9.69
C ILE A 30 -13.76 -17.27 -11.15
N ASP A 31 -14.83 -17.03 -11.90
CA ASP A 31 -14.76 -16.64 -13.32
C ASP A 31 -14.13 -15.23 -13.46
N GLU A 32 -13.08 -15.11 -14.29
CA GLU A 32 -12.42 -13.85 -14.60
C GLU A 32 -13.36 -12.82 -15.28
N LYS A 33 -14.46 -13.25 -15.89
CA LYS A 33 -15.49 -12.34 -16.41
C LYS A 33 -16.31 -11.71 -15.29
N PHE A 34 -16.57 -12.47 -14.22
CA PHE A 34 -17.25 -11.96 -13.02
C PHE A 34 -16.33 -11.05 -12.21
N LEU A 35 -15.09 -11.44 -12.03
CA LEU A 35 -14.09 -10.71 -11.26
C LEU A 35 -12.79 -10.52 -12.09
N PRO A 36 -12.72 -9.48 -12.95
CA PRO A 36 -11.57 -9.26 -13.80
C PRO A 36 -10.28 -9.05 -12.99
N PRO A 37 -9.16 -9.72 -13.34
CA PRO A 37 -7.90 -9.62 -12.61
C PRO A 37 -7.40 -8.18 -12.41
N LYS A 38 -7.57 -7.32 -13.43
CA LYS A 38 -7.20 -5.89 -13.34
C LYS A 38 -8.03 -5.13 -12.30
N ALA A 39 -9.33 -5.46 -12.16
CA ALA A 39 -10.18 -4.84 -11.15
C ALA A 39 -9.74 -5.28 -9.74
N VAL A 40 -9.43 -6.56 -9.57
CA VAL A 40 -8.89 -7.08 -8.29
C VAL A 40 -7.55 -6.41 -7.94
N SER A 41 -6.64 -6.27 -8.90
CA SER A 41 -5.36 -5.58 -8.69
C SER A 41 -5.57 -4.14 -8.24
N ALA A 42 -6.52 -3.43 -8.85
CA ALA A 42 -6.85 -2.06 -8.45
C ALA A 42 -7.44 -2.00 -7.03
N ASP A 43 -8.31 -2.95 -6.65
CA ASP A 43 -8.88 -3.04 -5.30
C ASP A 43 -7.80 -3.39 -4.26
N ILE A 44 -6.84 -4.26 -4.58
CA ILE A 44 -5.67 -4.57 -3.73
C ILE A 44 -4.83 -3.32 -3.50
N SER A 45 -4.52 -2.60 -4.57
CA SER A 45 -3.72 -1.37 -4.51
C SER A 45 -4.44 -0.27 -3.70
N ASP A 46 -5.75 -0.07 -3.91
CA ASP A 46 -6.57 0.87 -3.12
C ASP A 46 -6.53 0.51 -1.63
N ALA A 47 -6.71 -0.76 -1.27
CA ALA A 47 -6.65 -1.22 0.12
C ALA A 47 -5.27 -0.93 0.74
N LYS A 48 -4.18 -1.31 0.06
CA LYS A 48 -2.80 -1.10 0.52
C LYS A 48 -2.46 0.38 0.66
N ASN A 49 -2.80 1.20 -0.32
CA ASN A 49 -2.55 2.64 -0.29
C ASN A 49 -3.32 3.38 0.82
N ARG A 50 -4.41 2.79 1.30
CA ARG A 50 -5.17 3.25 2.47
C ARG A 50 -4.81 2.55 3.77
N LEU A 51 -3.82 1.66 3.74
CA LEU A 51 -3.39 0.84 4.89
C LEU A 51 -4.51 0.00 5.49
N LEU A 52 -5.40 -0.51 4.64
CA LEU A 52 -6.50 -1.37 5.05
C LEU A 52 -6.11 -2.84 4.87
N SER A 53 -6.38 -3.65 5.88
CA SER A 53 -6.39 -5.10 5.74
C SER A 53 -7.55 -5.54 4.81
N PRO A 54 -7.50 -6.75 4.23
CA PRO A 54 -8.62 -7.29 3.46
C PRO A 54 -9.96 -7.22 4.21
N ASP A 55 -9.97 -7.51 5.51
CA ASP A 55 -11.17 -7.47 6.35
C ASP A 55 -11.73 -6.05 6.50
N GLU A 56 -10.86 -5.07 6.77
CA GLU A 56 -11.25 -3.65 6.88
C GLU A 56 -11.74 -3.10 5.53
N TRP A 57 -11.11 -3.51 4.43
CA TRP A 57 -11.56 -3.18 3.08
C TRP A 57 -12.96 -3.72 2.82
N LEU A 58 -13.23 -4.99 3.16
CA LEU A 58 -14.55 -5.61 3.01
C LEU A 58 -15.63 -4.88 3.82
N GLN A 59 -15.34 -4.53 5.07
CA GLN A 59 -16.25 -3.78 5.92
C GLN A 59 -16.64 -2.43 5.28
N LYS A 60 -15.66 -1.71 4.72
CA LYS A 60 -15.90 -0.42 4.05
C LYS A 60 -16.70 -0.54 2.75
N ARG A 61 -16.59 -1.68 2.05
CA ARG A 61 -17.31 -1.96 0.79
C ARG A 61 -18.75 -2.46 0.99
N GLY A 62 -19.17 -2.71 2.22
CA GLY A 62 -20.55 -3.12 2.55
C GLY A 62 -20.83 -4.60 2.40
N GLY A 63 -19.82 -5.44 2.09
CA GLY A 63 -19.91 -6.90 2.23
C GLY A 63 -20.83 -7.62 1.22
N ASP A 64 -21.12 -7.04 0.05
CA ASP A 64 -21.85 -7.72 -1.01
C ASP A 64 -21.08 -8.94 -1.55
N TYR A 65 -21.76 -9.80 -2.31
CA TYR A 65 -21.16 -11.04 -2.82
C TYR A 65 -19.87 -10.81 -3.64
N ARG A 66 -19.83 -9.76 -4.45
CA ARG A 66 -18.64 -9.42 -5.24
C ARG A 66 -17.48 -8.99 -4.32
N SER A 67 -17.75 -8.13 -3.35
CA SER A 67 -16.76 -7.68 -2.37
C SER A 67 -16.24 -8.83 -1.52
N GLN A 68 -17.09 -9.79 -1.13
CA GLN A 68 -16.66 -11.00 -0.43
C GLN A 68 -15.69 -11.83 -1.30
N LYS A 69 -16.01 -12.04 -2.59
CA LYS A 69 -15.12 -12.75 -3.51
C LYS A 69 -13.79 -12.02 -3.74
N THR A 70 -13.83 -10.69 -3.83
CA THR A 70 -12.62 -9.88 -3.92
C THR A 70 -11.78 -10.04 -2.65
N HIS A 71 -12.38 -9.99 -1.48
CA HIS A 71 -11.70 -10.23 -0.19
C HIS A 71 -11.03 -11.62 -0.13
N ASP A 72 -11.73 -12.68 -0.56
CA ASP A 72 -11.16 -14.03 -0.62
C ASP A 72 -9.90 -14.06 -1.49
N VAL A 73 -9.95 -13.37 -2.67
CA VAL A 73 -8.81 -13.27 -3.57
C VAL A 73 -7.68 -12.45 -2.95
N MET A 74 -7.96 -11.29 -2.33
CA MET A 74 -6.97 -10.46 -1.64
C MET A 74 -6.22 -11.26 -0.57
N THR A 75 -6.96 -11.94 0.30
CA THR A 75 -6.40 -12.76 1.39
C THR A 75 -5.49 -13.86 0.83
N ARG A 76 -5.94 -14.54 -0.22
CA ARG A 76 -5.16 -15.62 -0.84
C ARG A 76 -3.95 -15.10 -1.60
N TYR A 77 -4.07 -13.93 -2.24
CA TYR A 77 -2.97 -13.23 -2.90
C TYR A 77 -1.84 -12.91 -1.91
N GLU A 78 -2.16 -12.29 -0.77
CA GLU A 78 -1.17 -11.98 0.27
C GLU A 78 -0.47 -13.23 0.82
N GLN A 79 -1.24 -14.31 1.05
CA GLN A 79 -0.66 -15.59 1.47
C GLN A 79 0.33 -16.15 0.45
N ARG A 80 0.03 -16.04 -0.85
CA ARG A 80 0.92 -16.50 -1.92
C ARG A 80 2.19 -15.67 -2.01
N LEU A 81 2.09 -14.35 -1.95
CA LEU A 81 3.27 -13.47 -1.92
C LEU A 81 4.15 -13.83 -0.72
N ARG A 82 3.54 -13.98 0.44
CA ARG A 82 4.24 -14.35 1.66
C ARG A 82 4.97 -15.69 1.53
N ALA A 83 4.30 -16.72 1.02
CA ALA A 83 4.88 -18.05 0.81
C ALA A 83 6.02 -18.05 -0.22
N ALA A 84 5.96 -17.16 -1.20
CA ALA A 84 7.00 -16.98 -2.22
C ALA A 84 8.14 -16.05 -1.77
N ASN A 85 8.14 -15.55 -0.54
CA ASN A 85 9.06 -14.50 -0.07
C ASN A 85 9.09 -13.32 -1.06
N ALA A 86 7.91 -12.87 -1.50
CA ALA A 86 7.74 -11.79 -2.47
C ALA A 86 6.94 -10.63 -1.89
N LEU A 87 7.20 -9.44 -2.42
CA LEU A 87 6.47 -8.20 -2.17
C LEU A 87 6.08 -7.60 -3.51
N ASP A 88 4.93 -6.95 -3.58
CA ASP A 88 4.62 -6.06 -4.70
C ASP A 88 5.10 -4.62 -4.40
N PHE A 89 4.91 -3.71 -5.35
CA PHE A 89 5.36 -2.32 -5.17
C PHE A 89 4.64 -1.61 -4.01
N ASP A 90 3.34 -1.84 -3.83
CA ASP A 90 2.59 -1.26 -2.71
C ASP A 90 3.09 -1.81 -1.37
N ASP A 91 3.46 -3.09 -1.32
CA ASP A 91 4.03 -3.73 -0.13
C ASP A 91 5.32 -3.06 0.34
N LEU A 92 6.15 -2.53 -0.56
CA LEU A 92 7.39 -1.84 -0.16
C LEU A 92 7.09 -0.68 0.81
N LEU A 93 5.99 0.02 0.57
CA LEU A 93 5.54 1.11 1.42
C LEU A 93 4.82 0.60 2.68
N VAL A 94 3.84 -0.28 2.50
CA VAL A 94 3.04 -0.84 3.61
C VAL A 94 3.91 -1.57 4.62
N LYS A 95 4.84 -2.43 4.15
CA LYS A 95 5.74 -3.19 5.03
C LYS A 95 6.79 -2.30 5.69
N THR A 96 7.20 -1.20 5.06
CA THR A 96 8.07 -0.21 5.71
C THR A 96 7.33 0.46 6.87
N LEU A 97 6.09 0.88 6.67
CA LEU A 97 5.25 1.44 7.73
C LEU A 97 5.02 0.44 8.86
N GLN A 98 4.67 -0.80 8.52
CA GLN A 98 4.51 -1.88 9.50
C GLN A 98 5.79 -2.08 10.31
N LEU A 99 6.96 -2.10 9.64
CA LEU A 99 8.26 -2.24 10.29
C LEU A 99 8.52 -1.11 11.30
N PHE A 100 8.18 0.12 10.94
CA PHE A 100 8.38 1.27 11.82
C PHE A 100 7.47 1.25 13.04
N VAL A 101 6.23 0.79 12.87
CA VAL A 101 5.26 0.68 13.98
C VAL A 101 5.60 -0.47 14.91
N GLU A 102 5.94 -1.66 14.35
CA GLU A 102 6.23 -2.86 15.15
C GLU A 102 7.62 -2.87 15.76
N HIS A 103 8.56 -2.08 15.20
CA HIS A 103 9.96 -2.05 15.63
C HIS A 103 10.45 -0.60 15.82
N PRO A 104 10.03 0.10 16.90
CA PRO A 104 10.40 1.49 17.15
C PRO A 104 11.89 1.83 17.01
N PRO A 105 12.85 0.96 17.44
CA PRO A 105 14.27 1.27 17.25
C PRO A 105 14.70 1.41 15.79
N VAL A 106 13.96 0.79 14.84
CA VAL A 106 14.22 0.97 13.40
C VAL A 106 13.76 2.36 12.96
N LEU A 107 12.58 2.78 13.40
CA LEU A 107 12.08 4.13 13.13
C LEU A 107 13.02 5.20 13.71
N GLU A 108 13.44 5.07 14.96
CA GLU A 108 14.37 5.98 15.64
C GLU A 108 15.69 6.13 14.87
N TYR A 109 16.23 5.03 14.34
CA TYR A 109 17.43 5.06 13.51
C TYR A 109 17.24 5.92 12.27
N TYR A 110 16.10 5.78 11.56
CA TYR A 110 15.83 6.56 10.35
C TYR A 110 15.47 8.02 10.66
N GLN A 111 14.77 8.30 11.75
CA GLN A 111 14.52 9.66 12.25
C GLN A 111 15.83 10.39 12.56
N GLY A 112 16.78 9.74 13.20
CA GLY A 112 18.10 10.31 13.44
C GLY A 112 18.94 10.52 12.19
N ARG A 113 18.73 9.66 11.15
CA ARG A 113 19.46 9.73 9.88
C ARG A 113 18.91 10.81 8.94
N PHE A 114 17.58 10.93 8.84
CA PHE A 114 16.90 11.88 7.96
C PHE A 114 16.53 13.15 8.76
N GLN A 115 17.49 14.06 8.88
CA GLN A 115 17.29 15.29 9.65
C GLN A 115 16.48 16.34 8.90
N TYR A 116 16.47 16.29 7.59
CA TYR A 116 15.69 17.16 6.71
C TYR A 116 14.99 16.29 5.66
N VAL A 117 13.69 16.47 5.52
CA VAL A 117 12.87 15.73 4.55
C VAL A 117 12.22 16.74 3.63
N HIS A 118 12.41 16.55 2.33
CA HIS A 118 11.74 17.33 1.29
C HIS A 118 10.86 16.41 0.48
N VAL A 119 9.60 16.79 0.30
CA VAL A 119 8.64 16.04 -0.51
C VAL A 119 8.16 16.95 -1.63
N ASP A 120 8.39 16.52 -2.85
CA ASP A 120 7.88 17.18 -4.06
C ASP A 120 6.58 16.52 -4.51
N GLU A 121 5.80 17.23 -5.34
CA GLU A 121 4.49 16.77 -5.84
C GLU A 121 3.56 16.28 -4.71
N TYR A 122 3.55 17.02 -3.59
CA TYR A 122 2.87 16.57 -2.37
C TYR A 122 1.36 16.36 -2.54
N GLN A 123 0.72 17.08 -3.51
CA GLN A 123 -0.68 16.90 -3.87
C GLN A 123 -1.00 15.48 -4.40
N ASP A 124 0.01 14.76 -4.91
CA ASP A 124 -0.15 13.42 -5.46
C ASP A 124 0.16 12.30 -4.47
N THR A 125 0.41 12.64 -3.21
CA THR A 125 0.67 11.65 -2.17
C THR A 125 -0.60 10.91 -1.75
N ASN A 126 -0.50 9.58 -1.63
CA ASN A 126 -1.55 8.76 -1.03
C ASN A 126 -1.42 8.69 0.50
N TYR A 127 -2.40 8.09 1.16
CA TYR A 127 -2.44 8.02 2.63
C TYR A 127 -1.23 7.27 3.22
N ALA A 128 -0.78 6.17 2.59
CA ALA A 128 0.39 5.42 3.08
C ALA A 128 1.68 6.26 2.97
N GLN A 129 1.88 6.99 1.86
CA GLN A 129 3.01 7.91 1.69
C GLN A 129 2.98 9.04 2.72
N TYR A 130 1.81 9.64 2.93
CA TYR A 130 1.61 10.64 3.98
C TYR A 130 2.01 10.10 5.36
N GLN A 131 1.58 8.91 5.73
CA GLN A 131 1.93 8.30 7.02
C GLN A 131 3.43 8.03 7.15
N LEU A 132 4.09 7.62 6.06
CA LEU A 132 5.55 7.41 6.06
C LEU A 132 6.30 8.71 6.35
N VAL A 133 5.97 9.78 5.64
CA VAL A 133 6.56 11.12 5.85
C VAL A 133 6.32 11.57 7.28
N ARG A 134 5.09 11.46 7.77
CA ARG A 134 4.71 11.83 9.14
C ARG A 134 5.50 11.08 10.20
N LEU A 135 5.68 9.76 10.04
CA LEU A 135 6.46 8.97 11.00
C LEU A 135 7.93 9.38 11.02
N ILE A 136 8.55 9.55 9.86
CA ILE A 136 9.98 9.90 9.77
C ILE A 136 10.25 11.29 10.32
N THR A 137 9.35 12.25 10.09
CA THR A 137 9.56 13.66 10.48
C THR A 137 9.01 14.03 11.85
N ARG A 138 8.34 13.09 12.53
CA ARG A 138 7.64 13.33 13.78
C ARG A 138 8.47 14.02 14.85
N GLU A 139 9.72 13.63 15.02
CA GLU A 139 10.62 14.14 16.05
C GLU A 139 11.32 15.43 15.62
N SER A 140 11.84 15.46 14.39
CA SER A 140 12.62 16.60 13.88
C SER A 140 11.75 17.79 13.47
N ARG A 141 10.53 17.53 12.99
CA ARG A 141 9.64 18.50 12.33
C ARG A 141 10.29 19.27 11.17
N ASN A 142 11.42 18.79 10.66
CA ASN A 142 12.13 19.39 9.54
C ASN A 142 11.59 18.85 8.22
N LEU A 143 10.36 19.20 7.90
CA LEU A 143 9.66 18.81 6.70
C LEU A 143 9.40 20.03 5.81
N CYS A 144 9.79 19.94 4.56
CA CYS A 144 9.42 20.88 3.51
C CYS A 144 8.62 20.14 2.44
N VAL A 145 7.43 20.61 2.13
CA VAL A 145 6.61 20.07 1.05
C VAL A 145 6.50 21.09 -0.07
N VAL A 146 6.53 20.61 -1.29
CA VAL A 146 6.32 21.38 -2.51
C VAL A 146 5.21 20.69 -3.29
N GLY A 147 4.28 21.47 -3.81
CA GLY A 147 3.16 20.96 -4.60
C GLY A 147 2.30 22.07 -5.13
N ASP A 148 1.42 21.71 -6.04
CA ASP A 148 0.45 22.57 -6.68
C ASP A 148 -0.89 21.83 -6.73
N ASP A 149 -1.89 22.33 -6.01
CA ASP A 149 -3.20 21.70 -5.92
C ASP A 149 -3.95 21.70 -7.26
N ASP A 150 -3.68 22.67 -8.13
CA ASP A 150 -4.23 22.71 -9.50
C ASP A 150 -3.66 21.59 -10.40
N GLN A 151 -2.54 20.98 -10.03
CA GLN A 151 -1.90 19.88 -10.73
C GLN A 151 -2.24 18.48 -10.16
N SER A 152 -3.15 18.38 -9.21
CA SER A 152 -3.55 17.09 -8.63
C SER A 152 -4.37 16.25 -9.62
N ILE A 153 -3.70 15.35 -10.33
CA ILE A 153 -4.30 14.50 -11.38
C ILE A 153 -4.27 13.00 -11.05
N TYR A 154 -3.64 12.60 -9.93
CA TYR A 154 -3.45 11.20 -9.54
C TYR A 154 -4.44 10.69 -8.51
N GLY A 155 -5.62 11.31 -8.37
CA GLY A 155 -6.69 10.84 -7.47
C GLY A 155 -7.10 9.39 -7.73
N TRP A 156 -7.02 8.92 -8.98
CA TRP A 156 -7.28 7.53 -9.36
C TRP A 156 -6.20 6.53 -8.85
N ARG A 157 -5.03 7.03 -8.45
CA ARG A 157 -3.97 6.25 -7.76
C ARG A 157 -4.06 6.38 -6.23
N GLY A 158 -5.14 6.93 -5.70
CA GLY A 158 -5.32 7.12 -4.27
C GLY A 158 -4.64 8.36 -3.70
N ALA A 159 -4.18 9.29 -4.55
CA ALA A 159 -3.72 10.59 -4.09
C ALA A 159 -4.85 11.32 -3.35
N ASP A 160 -4.50 11.96 -2.24
CA ASP A 160 -5.44 12.71 -1.42
C ASP A 160 -4.98 14.16 -1.31
N ILE A 161 -5.64 15.03 -2.07
CA ILE A 161 -5.35 16.47 -2.10
C ILE A 161 -5.44 17.11 -0.71
N ARG A 162 -6.17 16.51 0.23
CA ARG A 162 -6.24 17.01 1.61
C ARG A 162 -4.88 16.99 2.30
N ASN A 163 -3.97 16.11 1.87
CA ASN A 163 -2.61 16.08 2.43
C ASN A 163 -1.88 17.40 2.26
N ILE A 164 -2.10 18.13 1.15
CA ILE A 164 -1.49 19.45 0.94
C ILE A 164 -2.36 20.58 1.49
N LEU A 165 -3.69 20.48 1.37
CA LEU A 165 -4.60 21.52 1.84
C LEU A 165 -4.62 21.64 3.38
N ASP A 166 -4.48 20.50 4.08
CA ASP A 166 -4.49 20.40 5.54
C ASP A 166 -3.07 20.41 6.13
N PHE A 167 -2.05 20.77 5.34
CA PHE A 167 -0.66 20.82 5.81
C PHE A 167 -0.44 22.06 6.68
N GLU A 168 -0.12 21.82 7.99
CA GLU A 168 0.22 22.83 9.00
C GLU A 168 1.66 22.69 9.50
#